data_204d3977805fd2dcbba3a72117a65cd4
#
_entry.id   204d3977805fd2dcbba3a72117a65cd4
#
_cell.length_a   1.000
_cell.length_b   1.000
_cell.length_c   1.000
_cell.angle_alpha   90.00
_cell.angle_beta   90.00
_cell.angle_gamma   90.00
#
_symmetry.space_group_name_H-M   'P 1'
#
loop_
_entity.id
_entity.type
_entity.pdbx_description
1 polymer ?
#
loop_
_entity_poly.entity_id
_entity_poly.type
_entity_poly.pdbx_seq_one_letter_code
_entity_poly.pdbx_strand_id
1 'polypeptide(L)'
;MEKSSYIFVGVDPQNDFIDGSLAVAEAEQIIEPINSIADEIRKHDGTVVFTRDWHPEKTPHFDKWPVHCVVNTRGADFHENLNIQPSDIIINKGTGQTDGYSGWEGKSNANETLESIITPKTPHEKVKVFLGGLATDFCVKSTALDIAEHFKDDRRVTTYLLIDAIRAVGLTPTAEEEALSVMKEAGILAISTEEAKKMIQEAI
;
A
#
# COMPACT_ATOMS: atom_id res chain seq x y z
N MET A 1 10.33 7.07 27.25
CA MET A 1 10.27 7.85 26.01
C MET A 1 9.24 7.21 25.11
N GLU A 2 8.38 7.98 24.46
CA GLU A 2 7.49 7.43 23.42
C GLU A 2 8.35 6.95 22.25
N LYS A 3 8.25 5.68 21.89
CA LYS A 3 8.94 5.13 20.74
C LYS A 3 8.01 5.24 19.54
N SER A 4 8.46 5.91 18.48
CA SER A 4 7.76 5.89 17.19
C SER A 4 8.24 4.73 16.34
N SER A 5 7.29 3.97 15.78
CA SER A 5 7.53 2.93 14.78
C SER A 5 7.00 3.41 13.45
N TYR A 6 7.74 3.18 12.39
CA TYR A 6 7.42 3.61 11.04
C TYR A 6 7.17 2.39 10.16
N ILE A 7 6.05 2.40 9.44
CA ILE A 7 5.67 1.33 8.53
C ILE A 7 5.34 1.96 7.18
N PHE A 8 5.96 1.48 6.11
CA PHE A 8 5.55 1.79 4.75
C PHE A 8 4.78 0.62 4.17
N VAL A 9 3.65 0.89 3.54
CA VAL A 9 2.84 -0.09 2.78
C VAL A 9 2.78 0.35 1.33
N GLY A 10 3.56 -0.32 0.49
CA GLY A 10 3.55 -0.15 -0.97
C GLY A 10 2.49 -1.07 -1.59
N VAL A 11 1.38 -0.47 -2.04
CA VAL A 11 0.23 -1.23 -2.54
C VAL A 11 0.41 -1.54 -4.01
N ASP A 12 0.55 -2.83 -4.34
CA ASP A 12 0.49 -3.42 -5.68
C ASP A 12 1.33 -2.74 -6.78
N PRO A 13 2.61 -2.39 -6.58
CA PRO A 13 3.42 -1.79 -7.62
C PRO A 13 3.96 -2.86 -8.59
N GLN A 14 3.02 -3.58 -9.24
CA GLN A 14 3.25 -4.73 -10.12
C GLN A 14 3.27 -4.34 -11.60
N ASN A 15 3.92 -5.17 -12.43
CA ASN A 15 4.07 -4.89 -13.85
C ASN A 15 2.73 -4.69 -14.57
N ASP A 16 1.70 -5.51 -14.29
CA ASP A 16 0.42 -5.37 -14.97
C ASP A 16 -0.27 -4.02 -14.73
N PHE A 17 -0.01 -3.39 -13.58
CA PHE A 17 -0.54 -2.06 -13.26
C PHE A 17 0.35 -0.91 -13.74
N ILE A 18 1.60 -1.18 -14.12
CA ILE A 18 2.55 -0.15 -14.55
C ILE A 18 2.67 -0.12 -16.07
N ASP A 19 3.00 -1.25 -16.71
CA ASP A 19 3.23 -1.35 -18.16
C ASP A 19 2.50 -2.53 -18.83
N GLY A 20 1.68 -3.28 -18.07
CA GLY A 20 1.05 -4.52 -18.52
C GLY A 20 -0.43 -4.40 -18.86
N SER A 21 -1.19 -5.46 -18.58
CA SER A 21 -2.56 -5.66 -19.09
C SER A 21 -3.61 -4.72 -18.48
N LEU A 22 -3.32 -4.11 -17.34
CA LEU A 22 -4.18 -3.16 -16.63
C LEU A 22 -3.42 -1.89 -16.23
N ALA A 23 -2.58 -1.40 -17.15
CA ALA A 23 -1.70 -0.27 -16.91
C ALA A 23 -2.48 1.00 -16.51
N VAL A 24 -2.06 1.61 -15.43
CA VAL A 24 -2.58 2.88 -14.90
C VAL A 24 -1.77 4.03 -15.52
N ALA A 25 -2.45 5.09 -15.92
CA ALA A 25 -1.78 6.25 -16.51
C ALA A 25 -0.71 6.81 -15.57
N GLU A 26 0.48 7.11 -16.11
CA GLU A 26 1.63 7.66 -15.38
C GLU A 26 2.10 6.83 -14.16
N ALA A 27 1.74 5.54 -14.10
CA ALA A 27 2.06 4.67 -12.97
C ALA A 27 3.56 4.57 -12.67
N GLU A 28 4.42 4.63 -13.69
CA GLU A 28 5.87 4.57 -13.49
C GLU A 28 6.41 5.71 -12.61
N GLN A 29 5.72 6.84 -12.55
CA GLN A 29 6.14 7.99 -11.73
C GLN A 29 6.09 7.72 -10.21
N ILE A 30 5.40 6.67 -9.75
CA ILE A 30 5.36 6.32 -8.32
C ILE A 30 6.63 5.57 -7.86
N ILE A 31 7.42 5.02 -8.78
CA ILE A 31 8.53 4.12 -8.45
C ILE A 31 9.59 4.82 -7.60
N GLU A 32 10.01 6.02 -8.02
CA GLU A 32 11.03 6.77 -7.28
C GLU A 32 10.55 7.22 -5.89
N PRO A 33 9.35 7.83 -5.72
CA PRO A 33 8.79 8.10 -4.40
C PRO A 33 8.70 6.86 -3.50
N ILE A 34 8.23 5.73 -4.01
CA ILE A 34 8.15 4.46 -3.26
C ILE A 34 9.54 4.00 -2.80
N ASN A 35 10.51 3.98 -3.68
CA ASN A 35 11.88 3.61 -3.32
C ASN A 35 12.47 4.55 -2.26
N SER A 36 12.26 5.85 -2.44
CA SER A 36 12.77 6.89 -1.52
C SER A 36 12.22 6.72 -0.10
N ILE A 37 10.91 6.52 0.06
CA ILE A 37 10.32 6.35 1.39
C ILE A 37 10.68 4.98 1.98
N ALA A 38 10.69 3.91 1.20
CA ALA A 38 11.07 2.58 1.68
C ALA A 38 12.50 2.56 2.21
N ASP A 39 13.43 3.21 1.52
CA ASP A 39 14.83 3.34 1.97
C ASP A 39 14.93 4.16 3.26
N GLU A 40 14.17 5.25 3.38
CA GLU A 40 14.16 6.05 4.60
C GLU A 40 13.58 5.28 5.79
N ILE A 41 12.50 4.53 5.60
CA ILE A 41 11.92 3.65 6.63
C ILE A 41 12.94 2.61 7.10
N ARG A 42 13.64 1.93 6.18
CA ARG A 42 14.66 0.92 6.52
C ARG A 42 15.83 1.51 7.30
N LYS A 43 16.29 2.72 6.94
CA LYS A 43 17.37 3.42 7.68
C LYS A 43 17.03 3.69 9.15
N HIS A 44 15.74 3.77 9.47
CA HIS A 44 15.24 4.06 10.82
C HIS A 44 14.64 2.82 11.51
N ASP A 45 15.11 1.62 11.12
CA ASP A 45 14.65 0.34 11.67
C ASP A 45 13.13 0.13 11.58
N GLY A 46 12.48 0.78 10.62
CA GLY A 46 11.06 0.64 10.34
C GLY A 46 10.75 -0.60 9.49
N THR A 47 9.48 -0.87 9.29
CA THR A 47 9.01 -2.03 8.53
C THR A 47 8.52 -1.61 7.14
N VAL A 48 9.00 -2.28 6.10
CA VAL A 48 8.53 -2.11 4.73
C VAL A 48 7.70 -3.32 4.34
N VAL A 49 6.49 -3.04 3.86
CA VAL A 49 5.53 -4.04 3.39
C VAL A 49 5.15 -3.70 1.95
N PHE A 50 5.14 -4.69 1.07
CA PHE A 50 4.53 -4.58 -0.23
C PHE A 50 3.35 -5.54 -0.33
N THR A 51 2.20 -5.06 -0.80
CA THR A 51 1.12 -5.96 -1.20
C THR A 51 1.23 -6.27 -2.68
N ARG A 52 0.65 -7.37 -3.09
CA ARG A 52 0.48 -7.70 -4.51
C ARG A 52 -0.78 -8.50 -4.75
N ASP A 53 -1.44 -8.22 -5.86
CA ASP A 53 -2.44 -9.11 -6.40
C ASP A 53 -1.80 -10.42 -6.84
N TRP A 54 -2.41 -11.54 -6.40
CA TRP A 54 -1.89 -12.88 -6.65
C TRP A 54 -3.04 -13.79 -7.07
N HIS A 55 -3.63 -13.45 -8.24
CA HIS A 55 -4.86 -14.06 -8.70
C HIS A 55 -4.63 -15.47 -9.25
N PRO A 56 -5.54 -16.44 -8.97
CA PRO A 56 -5.54 -17.71 -9.68
C PRO A 56 -5.88 -17.47 -11.16
N GLU A 57 -5.49 -18.40 -12.05
CA GLU A 57 -5.78 -18.31 -13.49
C GLU A 57 -7.27 -18.10 -13.82
N LYS A 58 -8.15 -18.55 -12.93
CA LYS A 58 -9.61 -18.42 -13.06
C LYS A 58 -10.19 -17.87 -11.77
N THR A 59 -10.80 -16.70 -11.88
CA THR A 59 -11.48 -16.02 -10.78
C THR A 59 -12.65 -15.21 -11.32
N PRO A 60 -13.78 -15.07 -10.59
CA PRO A 60 -14.88 -14.15 -10.96
C PRO A 60 -14.44 -12.69 -11.05
N HIS A 61 -13.29 -12.33 -10.49
CA HIS A 61 -12.70 -11.01 -10.62
C HIS A 61 -12.47 -10.62 -12.09
N PHE A 62 -12.08 -11.57 -12.93
CA PHE A 62 -11.85 -11.35 -14.36
C PHE A 62 -13.13 -11.22 -15.20
N ASP A 63 -14.32 -11.40 -14.60
CA ASP A 63 -15.59 -11.02 -15.23
C ASP A 63 -15.79 -9.50 -15.27
N LYS A 64 -15.08 -8.78 -14.39
CA LYS A 64 -15.16 -7.30 -14.23
C LYS A 64 -13.94 -6.59 -14.81
N TRP A 65 -12.76 -7.22 -14.76
CA TRP A 65 -11.48 -6.66 -15.11
C TRP A 65 -10.77 -7.50 -16.18
N PRO A 66 -9.92 -6.90 -17.03
CA PRO A 66 -8.98 -7.67 -17.84
C PRO A 66 -8.18 -8.64 -16.99
N VAL A 67 -7.75 -9.76 -17.55
CA VAL A 67 -6.87 -10.71 -16.85
C VAL A 67 -5.56 -10.01 -16.50
N HIS A 68 -5.21 -10.00 -15.22
CA HIS A 68 -4.00 -9.33 -14.70
C HIS A 68 -3.49 -10.05 -13.45
N CYS A 69 -2.24 -9.81 -13.10
CA CYS A 69 -1.57 -10.30 -11.89
C CYS A 69 -1.82 -11.79 -11.58
N VAL A 70 -1.85 -12.62 -12.63
CA VAL A 70 -1.98 -14.06 -12.49
C VAL A 70 -0.73 -14.63 -11.84
N VAL A 71 -0.90 -15.50 -10.86
CA VAL A 71 0.22 -16.13 -10.13
C VAL A 71 1.32 -16.66 -11.05
N ASN A 72 2.57 -16.41 -10.68
CA ASN A 72 3.76 -16.86 -11.40
C ASN A 72 3.88 -16.31 -12.84
N THR A 73 3.26 -15.18 -13.15
CA THR A 73 3.47 -14.46 -14.41
C THR A 73 4.28 -13.19 -14.20
N ARG A 74 4.94 -12.68 -15.27
CA ARG A 74 5.62 -11.37 -15.22
C ARG A 74 4.68 -10.26 -14.76
N GLY A 75 3.40 -10.31 -15.18
CA GLY A 75 2.40 -9.31 -14.79
C GLY A 75 2.21 -9.19 -13.28
N ALA A 76 2.26 -10.34 -12.59
CA ALA A 76 2.13 -10.42 -11.14
C ALA A 76 3.44 -10.10 -10.39
N ASP A 77 4.58 -10.04 -11.06
CA ASP A 77 5.84 -9.64 -10.45
C ASP A 77 5.85 -8.13 -10.18
N PHE A 78 6.60 -7.72 -9.16
CA PHE A 78 6.87 -6.30 -8.93
C PHE A 78 7.71 -5.71 -10.06
N HIS A 79 7.53 -4.41 -10.30
CA HIS A 79 8.29 -3.70 -11.33
C HIS A 79 9.79 -3.75 -11.03
N GLU A 80 10.61 -3.96 -12.07
CA GLU A 80 12.06 -4.21 -11.95
C GLU A 80 12.85 -3.05 -11.33
N ASN A 81 12.35 -1.83 -11.43
CA ASN A 81 12.98 -0.63 -10.84
C ASN A 81 12.60 -0.41 -9.35
N LEU A 82 11.79 -1.28 -8.75
CA LEU A 82 11.53 -1.24 -7.32
C LEU A 82 12.68 -1.84 -6.53
N ASN A 83 13.11 -1.11 -5.49
CA ASN A 83 14.17 -1.55 -4.60
C ASN A 83 13.61 -2.44 -3.47
N ILE A 84 13.14 -3.65 -3.81
CA ILE A 84 12.63 -4.62 -2.83
C ILE A 84 13.82 -5.35 -2.18
N GLN A 85 13.83 -5.38 -0.85
CA GLN A 85 14.88 -6.01 -0.06
C GLN A 85 14.40 -7.36 0.53
N PRO A 86 15.31 -8.30 0.83
CA PRO A 86 14.94 -9.56 1.47
C PRO A 86 14.27 -9.42 2.84
N SER A 87 14.44 -8.28 3.50
CA SER A 87 13.80 -7.94 4.77
C SER A 87 12.36 -7.45 4.64
N ASP A 88 11.92 -7.12 3.42
CA ASP A 88 10.59 -6.58 3.19
C ASP A 88 9.54 -7.68 3.27
N ILE A 89 8.40 -7.36 3.84
CA ILE A 89 7.29 -8.29 3.97
C ILE A 89 6.42 -8.20 2.71
N ILE A 90 6.16 -9.34 2.08
CA ILE A 90 5.28 -9.40 0.91
C ILE A 90 3.95 -10.02 1.31
N ILE A 91 2.86 -9.29 1.13
CA ILE A 91 1.50 -9.73 1.38
C ILE A 91 0.81 -10.05 0.06
N ASN A 92 0.38 -11.29 -0.10
CA ASN A 92 -0.40 -11.73 -1.25
C ASN A 92 -1.88 -11.53 -0.96
N LYS A 93 -2.61 -10.88 -1.87
CA LYS A 93 -4.06 -10.68 -1.81
C LYS A 93 -4.73 -11.13 -3.10
N GLY A 94 -6.06 -11.10 -3.18
CA GLY A 94 -6.78 -11.57 -4.37
C GLY A 94 -6.59 -13.05 -4.68
N THR A 95 -6.17 -13.86 -3.71
CA THR A 95 -5.86 -15.30 -3.88
C THR A 95 -7.09 -16.18 -3.94
N GLY A 96 -8.28 -15.62 -3.63
CA GLY A 96 -9.55 -16.35 -3.54
C GLY A 96 -10.50 -16.03 -4.69
N GLN A 97 -11.80 -16.15 -4.38
CA GLN A 97 -12.90 -15.90 -5.32
C GLN A 97 -13.57 -14.53 -5.10
N THR A 98 -12.99 -13.68 -4.26
CA THR A 98 -13.40 -12.28 -4.02
C THR A 98 -12.56 -11.34 -4.88
N ASP A 99 -12.98 -10.08 -4.98
CA ASP A 99 -12.20 -9.06 -5.69
C ASP A 99 -10.82 -8.81 -5.06
N GLY A 100 -10.72 -8.91 -3.71
CA GLY A 100 -9.45 -8.85 -2.99
C GLY A 100 -8.71 -7.53 -3.12
N TYR A 101 -9.43 -6.38 -3.21
CA TYR A 101 -8.79 -5.08 -3.39
C TYR A 101 -7.90 -4.68 -2.21
N SER A 102 -8.32 -5.00 -1.00
CA SER A 102 -7.61 -4.56 0.21
C SER A 102 -6.44 -5.47 0.56
N GLY A 103 -5.29 -4.86 0.84
CA GLY A 103 -4.14 -5.55 1.45
C GLY A 103 -4.44 -6.11 2.84
N TRP A 104 -5.51 -5.62 3.49
CA TRP A 104 -5.97 -6.09 4.79
C TRP A 104 -6.40 -7.56 4.78
N GLU A 105 -6.97 -8.01 3.67
CA GLU A 105 -7.43 -9.39 3.49
C GLU A 105 -6.29 -10.37 3.20
N GLY A 106 -5.11 -9.84 2.83
CA GLY A 106 -3.97 -10.62 2.40
C GLY A 106 -3.10 -11.16 3.55
N LYS A 107 -2.18 -12.06 3.19
CA LYS A 107 -1.20 -12.64 4.11
C LYS A 107 0.15 -12.82 3.46
N SER A 108 1.21 -12.70 4.27
CA SER A 108 2.55 -13.11 3.86
C SER A 108 2.71 -14.64 3.86
N ASN A 109 3.81 -15.12 3.29
CA ASN A 109 4.16 -16.55 3.38
C ASN A 109 4.38 -17.05 4.82
N ALA A 110 4.69 -16.12 5.74
CA ALA A 110 4.79 -16.39 7.17
C ALA A 110 3.46 -16.23 7.92
N ASN A 111 2.34 -16.07 7.21
CA ASN A 111 0.99 -15.79 7.74
C ASN A 111 0.86 -14.44 8.48
N GLU A 112 1.75 -13.49 8.23
CA GLU A 112 1.60 -12.13 8.76
C GLU A 112 0.49 -11.39 8.00
N THR A 113 -0.24 -10.54 8.71
CA THR A 113 -1.30 -9.67 8.17
C THR A 113 -0.93 -8.21 8.43
N LEU A 114 -1.52 -7.26 7.70
CA LEU A 114 -1.35 -5.83 7.99
C LEU A 114 -1.75 -5.52 9.44
N GLU A 115 -2.81 -6.13 9.97
CA GLU A 115 -3.19 -6.02 11.36
C GLU A 115 -2.04 -6.40 12.30
N SER A 116 -1.45 -7.59 12.13
CA SER A 116 -0.37 -8.08 12.97
C SER A 116 0.89 -7.22 12.90
N ILE A 117 1.15 -6.60 11.75
CA ILE A 117 2.31 -5.73 11.51
C ILE A 117 2.10 -4.35 12.13
N ILE A 118 0.90 -3.75 11.95
CA ILE A 118 0.59 -2.37 12.35
C ILE A 118 0.27 -2.26 13.83
N THR A 119 -0.30 -3.31 14.45
CA THR A 119 -0.69 -3.27 15.87
C THR A 119 0.48 -2.87 16.77
N PRO A 120 0.35 -1.78 17.57
CA PRO A 120 1.39 -1.34 18.49
C PRO A 120 1.79 -2.45 19.48
N LYS A 121 3.09 -2.72 19.60
CA LYS A 121 3.64 -3.82 20.41
C LYS A 121 3.69 -3.46 21.90
N THR A 122 3.63 -2.17 22.24
CA THR A 122 3.63 -1.69 23.63
C THR A 122 2.59 -0.59 23.83
N PRO A 123 2.13 -0.33 25.08
CA PRO A 123 1.14 0.72 25.36
C PRO A 123 1.60 2.15 24.99
N HIS A 124 2.90 2.37 24.90
CA HIS A 124 3.51 3.70 24.65
C HIS A 124 4.07 3.85 23.24
N GLU A 125 3.91 2.84 22.40
CA GLU A 125 4.35 2.89 21.00
C GLU A 125 3.38 3.70 20.16
N LYS A 126 3.92 4.62 19.35
CA LYS A 126 3.17 5.32 18.30
C LYS A 126 3.56 4.71 16.96
N VAL A 127 2.58 4.31 16.17
CA VAL A 127 2.79 3.73 14.85
C VAL A 127 2.34 4.72 13.79
N LYS A 128 3.24 5.07 12.88
CA LYS A 128 2.95 5.88 11.71
C LYS A 128 2.99 4.99 10.47
N VAL A 129 1.86 4.86 9.80
CA VAL A 129 1.70 4.05 8.58
C VAL A 129 1.68 4.98 7.39
N PHE A 130 2.59 4.79 6.44
CA PHE A 130 2.64 5.52 5.18
C PHE A 130 2.20 4.61 4.04
N LEU A 131 1.24 5.04 3.21
CA LEU A 131 0.74 4.28 2.07
C LEU A 131 1.09 4.98 0.76
N GLY A 132 1.54 4.19 -0.22
CA GLY A 132 1.68 4.56 -1.62
C GLY A 132 1.37 3.36 -2.50
N GLY A 133 1.31 3.53 -3.80
CA GLY A 133 1.07 2.44 -4.75
C GLY A 133 -0.12 2.64 -5.68
N LEU A 134 -0.68 1.56 -6.16
CA LEU A 134 -1.73 1.50 -7.17
C LEU A 134 -2.94 0.68 -6.71
N ALA A 135 -4.12 1.01 -7.19
CA ALA A 135 -4.49 2.31 -7.72
C ALA A 135 -5.20 3.12 -6.64
N THR A 136 -5.05 4.47 -6.66
CA THR A 136 -5.63 5.39 -5.67
C THR A 136 -7.08 5.10 -5.38
N ASP A 137 -7.90 4.92 -6.41
CA ASP A 137 -9.36 4.75 -6.37
C ASP A 137 -9.82 3.30 -6.12
N PHE A 138 -8.91 2.33 -6.04
CA PHE A 138 -9.18 0.91 -5.77
C PHE A 138 -8.36 0.36 -4.59
N CYS A 139 -7.26 -0.34 -4.85
CA CYS A 139 -6.53 -1.09 -3.83
C CYS A 139 -5.92 -0.18 -2.74
N VAL A 140 -5.39 0.99 -3.11
CA VAL A 140 -4.88 1.97 -2.13
C VAL A 140 -5.99 2.45 -1.22
N LYS A 141 -7.12 2.93 -1.78
CA LYS A 141 -8.30 3.36 -1.01
C LYS A 141 -8.81 2.25 -0.09
N SER A 142 -9.03 1.04 -0.63
CA SER A 142 -9.57 -0.07 0.15
C SER A 142 -8.66 -0.45 1.31
N THR A 143 -7.35 -0.56 1.07
CA THR A 143 -6.35 -0.85 2.12
C THR A 143 -6.31 0.25 3.18
N ALA A 144 -6.31 1.52 2.75
CA ALA A 144 -6.25 2.66 3.65
C ALA A 144 -7.50 2.75 4.55
N LEU A 145 -8.69 2.53 3.98
CA LEU A 145 -9.95 2.57 4.73
C LEU A 145 -10.06 1.42 5.74
N ASP A 146 -9.63 0.20 5.40
CA ASP A 146 -9.63 -0.91 6.34
C ASP A 146 -8.67 -0.68 7.50
N ILE A 147 -7.48 -0.13 7.26
CA ILE A 147 -6.55 0.27 8.33
C ILE A 147 -7.21 1.33 9.21
N ALA A 148 -7.79 2.37 8.62
CA ALA A 148 -8.42 3.46 9.36
C ALA A 148 -9.61 2.96 10.21
N GLU A 149 -10.48 2.13 9.66
CA GLU A 149 -11.63 1.57 10.37
C GLU A 149 -11.20 0.68 11.54
N HIS A 150 -10.18 -0.17 11.33
CA HIS A 150 -9.69 -1.07 12.37
C HIS A 150 -9.07 -0.32 13.56
N PHE A 151 -8.31 0.74 13.29
CA PHE A 151 -7.60 1.51 14.30
C PHE A 151 -8.29 2.84 14.68
N LYS A 152 -9.56 3.06 14.30
CA LYS A 152 -10.29 4.32 14.53
C LYS A 152 -10.32 4.79 15.99
N ASP A 153 -10.32 3.85 16.93
CA ASP A 153 -10.33 4.12 18.37
C ASP A 153 -8.93 4.04 19.01
N ASP A 154 -7.91 3.65 18.26
CA ASP A 154 -6.53 3.57 18.72
C ASP A 154 -5.68 4.77 18.27
N ARG A 155 -5.63 5.81 19.11
CA ARG A 155 -4.88 7.04 18.83
C ARG A 155 -3.36 6.85 18.72
N ARG A 156 -2.86 5.64 18.91
CA ARG A 156 -1.43 5.33 18.73
C ARG A 156 -1.09 5.07 17.26
N VAL A 157 -2.08 4.75 16.42
CA VAL A 157 -1.88 4.52 14.99
C VAL A 157 -2.32 5.76 14.21
N THR A 158 -1.46 6.23 13.32
CA THR A 158 -1.78 7.33 12.40
C THR A 158 -1.43 6.91 10.98
N THR A 159 -2.38 7.06 10.08
CA THR A 159 -2.23 6.67 8.67
C THR A 159 -2.02 7.90 7.78
N TYR A 160 -1.01 7.84 6.95
CA TYR A 160 -0.64 8.86 5.96
C TYR A 160 -0.72 8.30 4.56
N LEU A 161 -1.29 9.07 3.63
CA LEU A 161 -1.30 8.78 2.20
C LEU A 161 -0.25 9.65 1.51
N LEU A 162 0.67 9.03 0.78
CA LEU A 162 1.73 9.70 0.03
C LEU A 162 1.21 10.10 -1.35
N ILE A 163 0.81 11.37 -1.52
CA ILE A 163 0.10 11.85 -2.72
C ILE A 163 0.94 11.84 -4.00
N ASP A 164 2.24 11.90 -3.89
CA ASP A 164 3.19 11.80 -5.01
C ASP A 164 3.57 10.35 -5.36
N ALA A 165 3.19 9.39 -4.50
CA ALA A 165 3.45 7.97 -4.66
C ALA A 165 2.19 7.15 -5.03
N ILE A 166 1.14 7.77 -5.56
CA ILE A 166 -0.11 7.10 -5.97
C ILE A 166 -0.54 7.55 -7.36
N ARG A 167 -1.31 6.71 -8.06
CA ARG A 167 -2.01 7.05 -9.31
C ARG A 167 -3.34 6.30 -9.36
N ALA A 168 -4.37 6.96 -9.91
CA ALA A 168 -5.71 6.40 -10.05
C ALA A 168 -5.92 5.71 -11.40
N VAL A 169 -6.78 4.70 -11.44
CA VAL A 169 -7.30 4.16 -12.70
C VAL A 169 -8.13 5.20 -13.42
N GLY A 170 -8.94 5.98 -12.68
CA GLY A 170 -9.66 7.12 -13.21
C GLY A 170 -10.78 6.72 -14.19
N LEU A 171 -11.59 5.71 -13.85
CA LEU A 171 -12.73 5.30 -14.69
C LEU A 171 -13.72 6.42 -14.94
N THR A 172 -13.79 7.40 -14.04
CA THR A 172 -14.53 8.65 -14.20
C THR A 172 -13.61 9.84 -13.92
N PRO A 173 -13.90 11.04 -14.44
CA PRO A 173 -13.09 12.23 -14.22
C PRO A 173 -12.93 12.61 -12.73
N THR A 174 -13.83 12.19 -11.86
CA THR A 174 -13.87 12.52 -10.42
C THR A 174 -13.41 11.37 -9.53
N ALA A 175 -13.09 10.20 -10.08
CA ALA A 175 -12.80 8.98 -9.30
C ALA A 175 -11.67 9.16 -8.29
N GLU A 176 -10.58 9.84 -8.66
CA GLU A 176 -9.46 10.11 -7.77
C GLU A 176 -9.85 11.10 -6.66
N GLU A 177 -10.51 12.20 -7.00
CA GLU A 177 -10.97 13.20 -6.04
C GLU A 177 -11.93 12.60 -5.02
N GLU A 178 -12.89 11.78 -5.47
CA GLU A 178 -13.83 11.06 -4.61
C GLU A 178 -13.09 10.09 -3.68
N ALA A 179 -12.10 9.35 -4.19
CA ALA A 179 -11.29 8.44 -3.38
C ALA A 179 -10.49 9.19 -2.30
N LEU A 180 -9.85 10.30 -2.66
CA LEU A 180 -9.11 11.14 -1.72
C LEU A 180 -10.03 11.76 -0.66
N SER A 181 -11.24 12.21 -1.04
CA SER A 181 -12.22 12.75 -0.09
C SER A 181 -12.64 11.73 0.95
N VAL A 182 -13.00 10.51 0.52
CA VAL A 182 -13.42 9.43 1.43
C VAL A 182 -12.28 9.03 2.37
N MET A 183 -11.05 8.91 1.89
CA MET A 183 -9.90 8.62 2.74
C MET A 183 -9.63 9.73 3.76
N LYS A 184 -9.77 11.00 3.36
CA LYS A 184 -9.64 12.15 4.27
C LYS A 184 -10.75 12.15 5.35
N GLU A 185 -11.99 11.85 4.99
CA GLU A 185 -13.11 11.73 5.94
C GLU A 185 -12.90 10.60 6.96
N ALA A 186 -12.19 9.53 6.56
CA ALA A 186 -11.77 8.45 7.46
C ALA A 186 -10.57 8.81 8.35
N GLY A 187 -10.06 10.05 8.27
CA GLY A 187 -8.97 10.53 9.12
C GLY A 187 -7.56 10.26 8.58
N ILE A 188 -7.44 9.82 7.34
CA ILE A 188 -6.15 9.59 6.67
C ILE A 188 -5.56 10.94 6.24
N LEU A 189 -4.29 11.16 6.56
CA LEU A 189 -3.59 12.42 6.33
C LEU A 189 -2.81 12.37 5.02
N ALA A 190 -3.13 13.25 4.07
CA ALA A 190 -2.42 13.35 2.81
C ALA A 190 -1.17 14.22 2.96
N ILE A 191 0.00 13.67 2.62
CA ILE A 191 1.30 14.35 2.65
C ILE A 191 2.15 13.91 1.45
N SER A 192 3.21 14.62 1.16
CA SER A 192 4.21 14.18 0.18
C SER A 192 5.23 13.21 0.80
N THR A 193 5.92 12.46 -0.04
CA THR A 193 7.05 11.60 0.37
C THR A 193 8.14 12.40 1.09
N GLU A 194 8.42 13.62 0.64
CA GLU A 194 9.43 14.47 1.27
C GLU A 194 9.02 14.94 2.67
N GLU A 195 7.73 15.26 2.89
CA GLU A 195 7.21 15.58 4.22
C GLU A 195 7.26 14.37 5.15
N ALA A 196 6.94 13.17 4.65
CA ALA A 196 7.07 11.93 5.41
C ALA A 196 8.51 11.68 5.86
N LYS A 197 9.50 11.85 4.97
CA LYS A 197 10.93 11.68 5.29
C LYS A 197 11.39 12.67 6.36
N LYS A 198 11.01 13.94 6.26
CA LYS A 198 11.31 14.94 7.29
C LYS A 198 10.73 14.54 8.65
N MET A 199 9.47 14.09 8.68
CA MET A 199 8.80 13.61 9.89
C MET A 199 9.54 12.44 10.56
N ILE A 200 10.14 11.54 9.76
CA ILE A 200 10.91 10.41 10.26
C ILE A 200 12.25 10.88 10.85
N GLN A 201 12.96 11.78 10.14
CA GLN A 201 14.28 12.28 10.52
C GLN A 201 14.24 13.18 11.77
N GLU A 202 13.20 13.98 11.95
CA GLU A 202 13.05 14.92 13.08
C GLU A 202 12.63 14.24 14.39
N ALA A 203 12.24 12.98 14.35
CA ALA A 203 11.79 12.23 15.54
C ALA A 203 12.94 11.55 16.31
N ILE A 204 14.19 11.79 15.92
CA ILE A 204 15.42 11.32 16.56
C ILE A 204 15.91 12.39 17.51
#